data_2bdc45a082aaa6ded8bef0050e89b534
#
_entry.id   2bdc45a082aaa6ded8bef0050e89b534
#
_cell.length_a   1.000
_cell.length_b   1.000
_cell.length_c   1.000
_cell.angle_alpha   90.00
_cell.angle_beta   90.00
_cell.angle_gamma   90.00
#
_symmetry.space_group_name_H-M   'P 1'
#
loop_
_entity.id
_entity.type
_entity.pdbx_description
1 polymer ?
#
loop_
_entity_poly.entity_id
_entity_poly.type
_entity_poly.pdbx_seq_one_letter_code
_entity_poly.pdbx_strand_id
1 'polypeptide(L)'
;MQSIQLQNDSVLEIATFLIRRWSEKDNVIIEISNNIETKTRLKENKVILTPLEKRIGNDFQKYRQFRTSSWYEAMKIKYSEKILSDDHAFGFILNAMETQRVEELGRKIWKGMDEEIIFNYSYMLVARPQLHTVYGKARIVEAFYQYFMFGAIKGEIQES
;
A
#
# COMPACT_ATOMS: atom_id res chain seq x y z
N MET A 1 26.37 -1.46 16.62
CA MET A 1 25.31 -0.49 16.35
C MET A 1 24.08 -0.92 17.14
N GLN A 2 23.68 -0.19 18.16
CA GLN A 2 22.42 -0.45 18.84
C GLN A 2 21.29 -0.07 17.88
N SER A 3 20.44 -1.04 17.52
CA SER A 3 19.21 -0.74 16.80
C SER A 3 18.31 0.10 17.71
N ILE A 4 17.95 1.29 17.28
CA ILE A 4 16.96 2.10 17.98
C ILE A 4 15.60 1.45 17.68
N GLN A 5 15.14 0.58 18.58
CA GLN A 5 13.76 0.11 18.56
C GLN A 5 12.87 1.26 19.03
N LEU A 6 12.20 1.92 18.08
CA LEU A 6 11.13 2.84 18.44
C LEU A 6 9.96 2.07 19.05
N GLN A 7 9.47 2.55 20.18
CA GLN A 7 8.26 2.00 20.81
C GLN A 7 7.06 2.22 19.90
N ASN A 8 6.13 1.27 19.89
CA ASN A 8 4.93 1.33 19.03
C ASN A 8 4.14 2.63 19.18
N ASP A 9 4.10 3.22 20.37
CA ASP A 9 3.43 4.50 20.62
C ASP A 9 4.10 5.65 19.85
N SER A 10 5.44 5.72 19.86
CA SER A 10 6.18 6.73 19.08
C SER A 10 5.98 6.57 17.57
N VAL A 11 5.90 5.33 17.09
CA VAL A 11 5.62 5.04 15.67
C VAL A 11 4.22 5.50 15.29
N LEU A 12 3.24 5.27 16.17
CA LEU A 12 1.86 5.72 15.97
C LEU A 12 1.74 7.24 15.97
N GLU A 13 2.43 7.93 16.88
CA GLU A 13 2.47 9.41 16.93
C GLU A 13 3.04 10.00 15.64
N ILE A 14 4.19 9.47 15.19
CA ILE A 14 4.83 9.91 13.94
C ILE A 14 3.89 9.65 12.74
N ALA A 15 3.31 8.47 12.63
CA ALA A 15 2.37 8.14 11.56
C ALA A 15 1.15 9.06 11.58
N THR A 16 0.60 9.34 12.75
CA THR A 16 -0.53 10.25 12.93
C THR A 16 -0.21 11.65 12.43
N PHE A 17 0.92 12.19 12.85
CA PHE A 17 1.38 13.51 12.39
C PHE A 17 1.54 13.54 10.86
N LEU A 18 2.26 12.57 10.30
CA LEU A 18 2.56 12.52 8.87
C LEU A 18 1.28 12.34 8.03
N ILE A 19 0.40 11.41 8.39
CA ILE A 19 -0.84 11.15 7.65
C ILE A 19 -1.76 12.38 7.66
N ARG A 20 -1.94 13.02 8.80
CA ARG A 20 -2.73 14.25 8.91
C ARG A 20 -2.13 15.37 8.06
N ARG A 21 -0.82 15.53 8.12
CA ARG A 21 -0.11 16.55 7.32
C ARG A 21 -0.24 16.29 5.82
N TRP A 22 -0.04 15.06 5.37
CA TRP A 22 -0.10 14.70 3.97
C TRP A 22 -1.52 14.70 3.40
N SER A 23 -2.50 14.26 4.18
CA SER A 23 -3.92 14.28 3.78
C SER A 23 -4.57 15.65 3.90
N GLU A 24 -3.94 16.60 4.59
CA GLU A 24 -4.50 17.91 4.94
C GLU A 24 -5.81 17.80 5.75
N LYS A 25 -5.93 16.74 6.56
CA LYS A 25 -7.10 16.47 7.41
C LYS A 25 -6.66 16.14 8.84
N ASP A 26 -7.03 16.99 9.79
CA ASP A 26 -6.62 16.84 11.20
C ASP A 26 -7.41 15.76 11.95
N ASN A 27 -8.60 15.40 11.46
CA ASN A 27 -9.53 14.49 12.13
C ASN A 27 -9.39 13.03 11.67
N VAL A 28 -8.32 12.68 10.95
CA VAL A 28 -8.07 11.28 10.57
C VAL A 28 -7.70 10.46 11.79
N ILE A 29 -8.36 9.31 11.94
CA ILE A 29 -8.08 8.32 12.98
C ILE A 29 -7.06 7.33 12.43
N ILE A 30 -5.95 7.13 13.14
CA ILE A 30 -4.90 6.18 12.75
C ILE A 30 -4.81 5.08 13.81
N GLU A 31 -4.78 3.84 13.34
CA GLU A 31 -4.56 2.64 14.16
C GLU A 31 -3.45 1.78 13.57
N ILE A 32 -2.70 1.10 14.43
CA ILE A 32 -1.78 0.03 14.04
C ILE A 32 -2.44 -1.29 14.46
N SER A 33 -2.55 -2.25 13.54
CA SER A 33 -3.20 -3.54 13.78
C SER A 33 -2.36 -4.70 13.28
N ASN A 34 -2.17 -5.69 14.14
CA ASN A 34 -1.50 -6.95 13.82
C ASN A 34 -2.34 -7.91 12.95
N ASN A 35 -3.64 -7.73 12.94
CA ASN A 35 -4.61 -8.67 12.36
C ASN A 35 -5.22 -8.18 11.04
N ILE A 36 -4.91 -6.95 10.65
CA ILE A 36 -5.52 -6.31 9.48
C ILE A 36 -4.41 -5.74 8.60
N GLU A 37 -4.49 -5.99 7.30
CA GLU A 37 -3.59 -5.36 6.35
C GLU A 37 -3.82 -3.85 6.29
N THR A 38 -2.78 -3.12 5.90
CA THR A 38 -2.85 -1.67 5.72
C THR A 38 -4.00 -1.29 4.80
N LYS A 39 -4.90 -0.44 5.28
CA LYS A 39 -6.05 0.04 4.49
C LYS A 39 -6.64 1.34 5.01
N THR A 40 -7.27 2.07 4.11
CA THR A 40 -8.09 3.24 4.40
C THR A 40 -9.58 2.88 4.42
N ARG A 41 -10.27 3.34 5.44
CA ARG A 41 -11.73 3.33 5.55
C ARG A 41 -12.27 4.74 5.35
N LEU A 42 -12.55 5.10 4.11
CA LEU A 42 -12.92 6.48 3.74
C LEU A 42 -14.14 7.01 4.50
N LYS A 43 -15.18 6.19 4.68
CA LYS A 43 -16.40 6.60 5.41
C LYS A 43 -16.14 6.93 6.88
N GLU A 44 -15.20 6.24 7.50
CA GLU A 44 -14.85 6.39 8.90
C GLU A 44 -13.74 7.43 9.10
N ASN A 45 -13.18 7.96 8.02
CA ASN A 45 -11.99 8.81 8.01
C ASN A 45 -10.83 8.17 8.81
N LYS A 46 -10.61 6.87 8.58
CA LYS A 46 -9.73 6.03 9.39
C LYS A 46 -8.70 5.33 8.52
N VAL A 47 -7.47 5.30 9.01
CA VAL A 47 -6.35 4.55 8.43
C VAL A 47 -5.92 3.46 9.41
N ILE A 48 -5.79 2.23 8.92
CA ILE A 48 -5.23 1.10 9.64
C ILE A 48 -3.90 0.75 9.00
N LEU A 49 -2.84 0.70 9.79
CA LEU A 49 -1.48 0.40 9.32
C LEU A 49 -1.02 -0.97 9.87
N THR A 50 -0.34 -1.71 9.02
CA THR A 50 0.40 -2.91 9.45
C THR A 50 1.64 -2.47 10.24
N PRO A 51 1.93 -3.06 11.41
CA PRO A 51 3.06 -2.68 12.23
C PRO A 51 4.42 -3.01 11.59
N LEU A 52 5.48 -2.41 12.10
CA LEU A 52 6.84 -2.55 11.58
C LEU A 52 7.34 -3.99 11.60
N GLU A 53 7.08 -4.74 12.66
CA GLU A 53 7.55 -6.12 12.83
C GLU A 53 7.01 -7.10 11.78
N LYS A 54 5.87 -6.78 11.18
CA LYS A 54 5.25 -7.58 10.10
C LYS A 54 5.81 -7.28 8.71
N ARG A 55 6.68 -6.28 8.59
CA ARG A 55 7.26 -5.89 7.30
C ARG A 55 8.55 -6.66 7.04
N ILE A 56 8.93 -6.77 5.76
CA ILE A 56 10.07 -7.57 5.30
C ILE A 56 11.34 -6.71 5.29
N GLY A 57 12.47 -7.31 5.68
CA GLY A 57 13.78 -6.68 5.59
C GLY A 57 14.35 -6.24 6.95
N ASN A 58 15.43 -5.45 6.90
CA ASN A 58 16.04 -4.84 8.09
C ASN A 58 15.21 -3.64 8.58
N ASP A 59 15.55 -3.10 9.74
CA ASP A 59 14.78 -2.02 10.37
C ASP A 59 14.63 -0.78 9.46
N PHE A 60 15.70 -0.39 8.77
CA PHE A 60 15.65 0.75 7.84
C PHE A 60 14.67 0.50 6.68
N GLN A 61 14.69 -0.70 6.10
CA GLN A 61 13.78 -1.10 5.02
C GLN A 61 12.33 -1.16 5.49
N LYS A 62 12.09 -1.68 6.70
CA LYS A 62 10.75 -1.71 7.32
C LYS A 62 10.21 -0.29 7.54
N TYR A 63 11.06 0.64 8.00
CA TYR A 63 10.68 2.04 8.15
C TYR A 63 10.32 2.70 6.82
N ARG A 64 11.10 2.47 5.77
CA ARG A 64 10.78 2.99 4.44
C ARG A 64 9.43 2.48 3.95
N GLN A 65 9.18 1.19 4.06
CA GLN A 65 7.88 0.59 3.69
C GLN A 65 6.73 1.19 4.51
N PHE A 66 6.92 1.36 5.82
CA PHE A 66 5.92 1.94 6.71
C PHE A 66 5.60 3.39 6.33
N ARG A 67 6.62 4.20 6.10
CA ARG A 67 6.47 5.60 5.67
C ARG A 67 5.75 5.71 4.33
N THR A 68 6.15 4.90 3.35
CA THR A 68 5.53 4.89 2.02
C THR A 68 4.07 4.44 2.08
N SER A 69 3.77 3.41 2.87
CA SER A 69 2.38 2.98 3.11
C SER A 69 1.56 4.07 3.79
N SER A 70 2.12 4.76 4.78
CA SER A 70 1.45 5.86 5.46
C SER A 70 1.15 7.03 4.52
N TRP A 71 2.10 7.37 3.65
CA TRP A 71 1.88 8.38 2.62
C TRP A 71 0.78 7.98 1.65
N TYR A 72 0.81 6.75 1.17
CA TYR A 72 -0.18 6.23 0.25
C TYR A 72 -1.60 6.25 0.85
N GLU A 73 -1.76 5.81 2.10
CA GLU A 73 -3.05 5.87 2.78
C GLU A 73 -3.51 7.32 3.02
N ALA A 74 -2.59 8.25 3.28
CA ALA A 74 -2.90 9.68 3.35
C ALA A 74 -3.39 10.23 2.00
N MET A 75 -2.78 9.80 0.88
CA MET A 75 -3.23 10.19 -0.46
C MET A 75 -4.61 9.62 -0.77
N LYS A 76 -4.93 8.41 -0.32
CA LYS A 76 -6.29 7.87 -0.42
C LYS A 76 -7.30 8.73 0.35
N ILE A 77 -7.00 9.12 1.57
CA ILE A 77 -7.86 10.02 2.35
C ILE A 77 -8.10 11.34 1.63
N LYS A 78 -7.09 11.85 0.93
CA LYS A 78 -7.17 13.13 0.23
C LYS A 78 -7.90 13.05 -1.10
N TYR A 79 -7.66 12.00 -1.88
CA TYR A 79 -8.01 11.95 -3.31
C TYR A 79 -8.94 10.81 -3.71
N SER A 80 -9.09 9.74 -2.89
CA SER A 80 -9.91 8.63 -3.32
C SER A 80 -11.39 8.95 -3.29
N GLU A 81 -12.04 8.52 -4.36
CA GLU A 81 -13.48 8.41 -4.44
C GLU A 81 -13.93 6.99 -4.12
N LYS A 82 -15.15 6.84 -3.66
CA LYS A 82 -15.69 5.52 -3.33
C LYS A 82 -15.99 4.77 -4.62
N ILE A 83 -15.21 3.72 -4.89
CA ILE A 83 -15.49 2.78 -5.97
C ILE A 83 -16.35 1.65 -5.41
N LEU A 84 -17.47 1.39 -6.05
CA LEU A 84 -18.37 0.29 -5.75
C LEU A 84 -18.45 -0.64 -6.95
N SER A 85 -18.21 -1.93 -6.71
CA SER A 85 -18.46 -2.99 -7.68
C SER A 85 -18.96 -4.22 -6.94
N ASP A 86 -20.01 -4.83 -7.45
CA ASP A 86 -20.53 -6.11 -6.96
C ASP A 86 -19.74 -7.30 -7.53
N ASP A 87 -18.98 -7.09 -8.60
CA ASP A 87 -18.06 -8.07 -9.17
C ASP A 87 -16.68 -7.97 -8.52
N HIS A 88 -16.23 -9.04 -7.87
CA HIS A 88 -14.96 -9.06 -7.13
C HIS A 88 -13.73 -8.85 -8.03
N ALA A 89 -13.71 -9.48 -9.23
CA ALA A 89 -12.59 -9.35 -10.15
C ALA A 89 -12.50 -7.95 -10.74
N PHE A 90 -13.65 -7.40 -11.13
CA PHE A 90 -13.75 -6.04 -11.65
C PHE A 90 -13.43 -5.01 -10.56
N GLY A 91 -13.95 -5.20 -9.35
CA GLY A 91 -13.62 -4.36 -8.19
C GLY A 91 -12.13 -4.37 -7.85
N PHE A 92 -11.46 -5.52 -7.98
CA PHE A 92 -10.01 -5.62 -7.79
C PHE A 92 -9.23 -4.81 -8.83
N ILE A 93 -9.62 -4.88 -10.11
CA ILE A 93 -9.01 -4.09 -11.19
C ILE A 93 -9.26 -2.60 -10.97
N LEU A 94 -10.48 -2.20 -10.65
CA LEU A 94 -10.81 -0.81 -10.37
C LEU A 94 -10.00 -0.25 -9.20
N ASN A 95 -9.80 -1.03 -8.14
CA ASN A 95 -8.96 -0.64 -7.02
C ASN A 95 -7.49 -0.45 -7.42
N ALA A 96 -6.97 -1.29 -8.33
CA ALA A 96 -5.62 -1.12 -8.86
C ALA A 96 -5.49 0.19 -9.66
N MET A 97 -6.48 0.48 -10.51
CA MET A 97 -6.51 1.73 -11.30
C MET A 97 -6.62 2.96 -10.39
N GLU A 98 -7.49 2.91 -9.37
CA GLU A 98 -7.63 3.99 -8.39
C GLU A 98 -6.33 4.19 -7.60
N THR A 99 -5.65 3.11 -7.26
CA THR A 99 -4.32 3.16 -6.62
C THR A 99 -3.34 3.98 -7.46
N GLN A 100 -3.21 3.67 -8.74
CA GLN A 100 -2.31 4.38 -9.65
C GLN A 100 -2.71 5.85 -9.81
N ARG A 101 -4.02 6.14 -9.92
CA ARG A 101 -4.53 7.51 -10.01
C ARG A 101 -4.17 8.34 -8.78
N VAL A 102 -4.39 7.79 -7.61
CA VAL A 102 -4.09 8.44 -6.33
C VAL A 102 -2.59 8.68 -6.16
N GLU A 103 -1.76 7.71 -6.52
CA GLU A 103 -0.31 7.86 -6.50
C GLU A 103 0.16 8.94 -7.46
N GLU A 104 -0.36 8.99 -8.68
CA GLU A 104 0.00 10.01 -9.66
C GLU A 104 -0.35 11.43 -9.16
N LEU A 105 -1.51 11.61 -8.56
CA LEU A 105 -1.89 12.88 -7.94
C LEU A 105 -0.97 13.25 -6.79
N GLY A 106 -0.62 12.31 -5.95
CA GLY A 106 0.30 12.51 -4.84
C GLY A 106 1.72 12.85 -5.30
N ARG A 107 2.23 12.19 -6.34
CA ARG A 107 3.57 12.45 -6.92
C ARG A 107 3.71 13.87 -7.46
N LYS A 108 2.65 14.46 -8.01
CA LYS A 108 2.67 15.85 -8.49
C LYS A 108 3.00 16.84 -7.38
N ILE A 109 2.60 16.55 -6.15
CA ILE A 109 2.85 17.40 -4.97
C ILE A 109 4.12 16.96 -4.23
N TRP A 110 4.33 15.66 -4.10
CA TRP A 110 5.41 15.05 -3.30
C TRP A 110 6.42 14.32 -4.19
N LYS A 111 7.14 15.07 -5.03
CA LYS A 111 8.09 14.52 -6.03
C LYS A 111 9.16 13.60 -5.44
N GLY A 112 9.56 13.81 -4.18
CA GLY A 112 10.52 12.95 -3.49
C GLY A 112 9.99 11.55 -3.13
N MET A 113 8.70 11.26 -3.39
CA MET A 113 8.13 9.95 -3.12
C MET A 113 8.33 8.93 -4.25
N ASP A 114 8.77 9.34 -5.43
CA ASP A 114 8.92 8.42 -6.56
C ASP A 114 9.84 7.24 -6.25
N GLU A 115 11.02 7.50 -5.70
CA GLU A 115 11.98 6.44 -5.32
C GLU A 115 11.43 5.55 -4.20
N GLU A 116 10.71 6.13 -3.26
CA GLU A 116 10.11 5.39 -2.15
C GLU A 116 8.97 4.48 -2.62
N ILE A 117 8.17 4.91 -3.59
CA ILE A 117 7.11 4.11 -4.19
C ILE A 117 7.70 2.93 -4.95
N ILE A 118 8.72 3.16 -5.80
CA ILE A 118 9.42 2.10 -6.53
C ILE A 118 10.05 1.11 -5.55
N PHE A 119 10.71 1.59 -4.51
CA PHE A 119 11.27 0.76 -3.46
C PHE A 119 10.18 -0.11 -2.80
N ASN A 120 9.05 0.47 -2.44
CA ASN A 120 7.94 -0.26 -1.81
C ASN A 120 7.32 -1.30 -2.76
N TYR A 121 7.20 -1.00 -4.04
CA TYR A 121 6.70 -1.93 -5.05
C TYR A 121 7.50 -3.23 -5.14
N SER A 122 8.83 -3.17 -4.98
CA SER A 122 9.66 -4.38 -4.97
C SER A 122 9.26 -5.33 -3.84
N TYR A 123 8.94 -4.81 -2.66
CA TYR A 123 8.47 -5.61 -1.53
C TYR A 123 7.03 -6.10 -1.71
N MET A 124 6.16 -5.26 -2.28
CA MET A 124 4.79 -5.65 -2.59
C MET A 124 4.76 -6.78 -3.61
N LEU A 125 5.59 -6.71 -4.66
CA LEU A 125 5.71 -7.77 -5.66
C LEU A 125 6.23 -9.08 -5.04
N VAL A 126 7.21 -9.02 -4.13
CA VAL A 126 7.70 -10.21 -3.41
C VAL A 126 6.58 -10.91 -2.64
N ALA A 127 5.66 -10.15 -2.05
CA ALA A 127 4.51 -10.69 -1.32
C ALA A 127 3.42 -11.29 -2.23
N ARG A 128 3.42 -10.98 -3.53
CA ARG A 128 2.43 -11.54 -4.47
C ARG A 128 2.71 -13.00 -4.77
N PRO A 129 1.66 -13.81 -5.08
CA PRO A 129 1.84 -15.20 -5.49
C PRO A 129 2.59 -15.32 -6.80
N GLN A 130 3.30 -16.42 -6.98
CA GLN A 130 3.82 -16.79 -8.30
C GLN A 130 2.67 -17.22 -9.21
N LEU A 131 2.65 -16.80 -10.48
CA LEU A 131 1.51 -17.03 -11.37
C LEU A 131 1.17 -18.50 -11.57
N HIS A 132 2.17 -19.40 -11.56
CA HIS A 132 1.93 -20.84 -11.69
C HIS A 132 1.18 -21.44 -10.48
N THR A 133 1.14 -20.75 -9.34
CA THR A 133 0.39 -21.18 -8.15
C THR A 133 -1.06 -20.68 -8.13
N VAL A 134 -1.42 -19.82 -9.09
CA VAL A 134 -2.78 -19.28 -9.23
C VAL A 134 -3.50 -19.98 -10.36
N TYR A 135 -4.72 -20.43 -10.17
CA TYR A 135 -5.45 -21.26 -11.11
C TYR A 135 -6.57 -20.51 -11.85
N GLY A 136 -6.84 -20.95 -13.06
CA GLY A 136 -7.97 -20.49 -13.86
C GLY A 136 -7.94 -18.99 -14.16
N LYS A 137 -9.13 -18.38 -14.23
CA LYS A 137 -9.29 -16.96 -14.54
C LYS A 137 -8.59 -16.03 -13.54
N ALA A 138 -8.44 -16.46 -12.29
CA ALA A 138 -7.73 -15.68 -11.26
C ALA A 138 -6.26 -15.45 -11.63
N ARG A 139 -5.62 -16.37 -12.38
CA ARG A 139 -4.24 -16.20 -12.87
C ARG A 139 -4.12 -15.00 -13.81
N ILE A 140 -5.09 -14.82 -14.69
CA ILE A 140 -5.09 -13.70 -15.66
C ILE A 140 -5.26 -12.37 -14.90
N VAL A 141 -6.17 -12.31 -13.94
CA VAL A 141 -6.39 -11.13 -13.09
C VAL A 141 -5.16 -10.80 -12.27
N GLU A 142 -4.50 -11.81 -11.69
CA GLU A 142 -3.27 -11.63 -10.92
C GLU A 142 -2.11 -11.16 -11.81
N ALA A 143 -1.93 -11.75 -13.00
CA ALA A 143 -0.91 -11.34 -13.95
C ALA A 143 -1.12 -9.88 -14.39
N PHE A 144 -2.35 -9.52 -14.72
CA PHE A 144 -2.72 -8.14 -15.02
C PHE A 144 -2.35 -7.20 -13.87
N TYR A 145 -2.75 -7.54 -12.64
CA TYR A 145 -2.48 -6.72 -11.46
C TYR A 145 -0.98 -6.52 -11.25
N GLN A 146 -0.19 -7.60 -11.27
CA GLN A 146 1.26 -7.50 -11.07
C GLN A 146 1.92 -6.64 -12.15
N TYR A 147 1.57 -6.87 -13.41
CA TYR A 147 2.13 -6.07 -14.50
C TYR A 147 1.69 -4.61 -14.44
N PHE A 148 0.41 -4.36 -14.21
CA PHE A 148 -0.15 -3.02 -14.13
C PHE A 148 0.43 -2.20 -12.97
N MET A 149 0.54 -2.81 -11.79
CA MET A 149 1.04 -2.13 -10.60
C MET A 149 2.55 -2.00 -10.55
N PHE A 150 3.28 -3.03 -10.98
CA PHE A 150 4.72 -3.13 -10.74
C PHE A 150 5.58 -3.15 -12.01
N GLY A 151 4.96 -3.22 -13.18
CA GLY A 151 5.67 -3.38 -14.45
C GLY A 151 6.38 -4.73 -14.63
N ALA A 152 6.11 -5.69 -13.75
CA ALA A 152 6.72 -7.01 -13.75
C ALA A 152 5.73 -8.07 -13.25
N ILE A 153 5.95 -9.33 -13.66
CA ILE A 153 5.19 -10.48 -13.18
C ILE A 153 6.11 -11.46 -12.48
N LYS A 154 5.56 -12.20 -11.53
CA LYS A 154 6.28 -13.17 -10.72
C LYS A 154 5.99 -14.59 -11.21
N GLY A 155 6.95 -15.18 -11.91
CA GLY A 155 6.85 -16.49 -12.56
C GLY A 155 6.45 -16.40 -14.03
N GLU A 156 6.34 -17.56 -14.68
CA GLU A 156 5.99 -17.69 -16.09
C GLU A 156 4.48 -17.87 -16.27
N ILE A 157 3.95 -17.30 -17.34
CA ILE A 157 2.61 -17.63 -17.84
C ILE A 157 2.81 -18.85 -18.73
N GLN A 158 2.62 -20.05 -18.19
CA GLN A 158 2.56 -21.25 -19.04
C GLN A 158 1.23 -21.23 -19.79
N GLU A 159 1.31 -21.28 -21.11
CA GLU A 159 0.15 -21.57 -21.95
C GLU A 159 -0.31 -23.01 -21.65
N SER A 160 -1.55 -23.16 -21.20
CA SER A 160 -2.21 -24.46 -20.97
C SER A 160 -3.02 -24.83 -22.17
#